data_c8b89d0da2f15b15294d21884388785a
#
_entry.id   c8b89d0da2f15b15294d21884388785a
#
_cell.length_a   1.000
_cell.length_b   1.000
_cell.length_c   1.000
_cell.angle_alpha   90.00
_cell.angle_beta   90.00
_cell.angle_gamma   90.00
#
_symmetry.space_group_name_H-M   'P 1'
#
loop_
_entity.id
_entity.type
_entity.pdbx_description
1 polymer ?
#
loop_
_entity_poly.entity_id
_entity_poly.type
_entity_poly.pdbx_seq_one_letter_code
_entity_poly.pdbx_strand_id
1 'polypeptide(L)'
;MAHESWQSQALGLVGWFLLTLAAASVGVITSARAASFYGQLSQPAWAPPAWLFGPMWSVLYVLMTVAAWLVWRAHGFSGAGLGLGLFVVQLVANALWSWLFFVLRRGALSTAEIAVLWLLILATIIAFWPLHRLAALLLVPYLVWVSVASALTVSLWRANREVLG
;
A
#
# COMPACT_ATOMS: atom_id res chain seq x y z
N MET A 1 1.20 -33.16 5.87
CA MET A 1 0.89 -31.73 6.02
C MET A 1 0.36 -31.55 7.44
N ALA A 2 1.14 -30.98 8.32
CA ALA A 2 0.68 -30.67 9.66
C ALA A 2 -0.43 -29.62 9.53
N HIS A 3 -1.66 -29.97 9.92
CA HIS A 3 -2.71 -28.98 10.11
C HIS A 3 -2.24 -28.04 11.20
N GLU A 4 -1.75 -26.86 10.80
CA GLU A 4 -1.48 -25.81 11.79
C GLU A 4 -2.73 -25.62 12.65
N SER A 5 -2.54 -25.61 13.95
CA SER A 5 -3.67 -25.43 14.88
C SER A 5 -4.35 -24.10 14.58
N TRP A 6 -5.68 -24.01 14.81
CA TRP A 6 -6.42 -22.76 14.60
C TRP A 6 -5.77 -21.58 15.38
N GLN A 7 -5.07 -21.87 16.47
CA GLN A 7 -4.33 -20.89 17.26
C GLN A 7 -3.13 -20.32 16.50
N SER A 8 -2.34 -21.16 15.81
CA SER A 8 -1.21 -20.67 14.99
C SER A 8 -1.69 -19.86 13.80
N GLN A 9 -2.81 -20.24 13.19
CA GLN A 9 -3.42 -19.48 12.08
C GLN A 9 -3.96 -18.12 12.55
N ALA A 10 -4.60 -18.06 13.72
CA ALA A 10 -5.08 -16.81 14.31
C ALA A 10 -3.90 -15.89 14.69
N LEU A 11 -2.84 -16.44 15.28
CA LEU A 11 -1.62 -15.68 15.57
C LEU A 11 -0.95 -15.15 14.31
N GLY A 12 -0.94 -15.95 13.23
CA GLY A 12 -0.43 -15.50 11.93
C GLY A 12 -1.25 -14.34 11.36
N LEU A 13 -2.58 -14.40 11.42
CA LEU A 13 -3.44 -13.30 11.00
C LEU A 13 -3.18 -12.03 11.82
N VAL A 14 -3.07 -12.16 13.14
CA VAL A 14 -2.74 -11.03 14.01
C VAL A 14 -1.36 -10.45 13.68
N GLY A 15 -0.36 -11.30 13.43
CA GLY A 15 0.98 -10.87 13.03
C GLY A 15 0.97 -10.07 11.73
N TRP A 16 0.30 -10.55 10.69
CA TRP A 16 0.16 -9.84 9.43
C TRP A 16 -0.65 -8.55 9.58
N PHE A 17 -1.70 -8.57 10.41
CA PHE A 17 -2.47 -7.37 10.72
C PHE A 17 -1.61 -6.31 11.42
N LEU A 18 -0.82 -6.70 12.42
CA LEU A 18 0.07 -5.76 13.13
C LEU A 18 1.15 -5.18 12.21
N LEU A 19 1.70 -5.98 11.29
CA LEU A 19 2.68 -5.51 10.32
C LEU A 19 2.08 -4.49 9.35
N THR A 20 0.90 -4.80 8.79
CA THR A 20 0.20 -3.86 7.90
C THR A 20 -0.29 -2.62 8.65
N LEU A 21 -0.71 -2.77 9.90
CA LEU A 21 -1.11 -1.65 10.75
C LEU A 21 0.09 -0.73 11.07
N ALA A 22 1.29 -1.28 11.27
CA ALA A 22 2.50 -0.49 11.46
C ALA A 22 2.78 0.39 10.22
N ALA A 23 2.69 -0.16 9.01
CA ALA A 23 2.82 0.60 7.77
C ALA A 23 1.70 1.65 7.63
N ALA A 24 0.45 1.28 7.93
CA ALA A 24 -0.70 2.18 7.92
C ALA A 24 -0.53 3.34 8.91
N SER A 25 0.03 3.07 10.10
CA SER A 25 0.28 4.10 11.13
C SER A 25 1.23 5.18 10.65
N VAL A 26 2.26 4.83 9.88
CA VAL A 26 3.13 5.81 9.23
C VAL A 26 2.31 6.70 8.30
N GLY A 27 1.44 6.11 7.47
CA GLY A 27 0.53 6.84 6.60
C GLY A 27 -0.39 7.79 7.40
N VAL A 28 -1.00 7.31 8.48
CA VAL A 28 -1.88 8.14 9.35
C VAL A 28 -1.11 9.29 10.00
N ILE A 29 0.06 9.01 10.56
CA ILE A 29 0.89 10.04 11.22
C ILE A 29 1.34 11.11 10.21
N THR A 30 1.82 10.69 9.04
CA THR A 30 2.27 11.60 7.98
C THR A 30 1.13 12.38 7.34
N SER A 31 -0.07 11.79 7.30
CA SER A 31 -1.27 12.41 6.72
C SER A 31 -2.17 13.10 7.74
N ALA A 32 -1.77 13.22 9.00
CA ALA A 32 -2.55 13.93 10.01
C ALA A 32 -2.87 15.39 9.62
N ARG A 33 -2.01 16.00 8.79
CA ARG A 33 -2.24 17.31 8.17
C ARG A 33 -2.48 17.23 6.66
N ALA A 34 -2.63 16.03 6.12
CA ALA A 34 -2.72 15.80 4.68
C ALA A 34 -3.98 16.43 4.08
N ALA A 35 -5.11 16.36 4.77
CA ALA A 35 -6.35 16.94 4.27
C ALA A 35 -6.23 18.47 4.06
N SER A 36 -5.63 19.19 5.00
CA SER A 36 -5.40 20.62 4.88
C SER A 36 -4.34 20.94 3.81
N PHE A 37 -3.24 20.16 3.75
CA PHE A 37 -2.23 20.30 2.74
C PHE A 37 -2.77 20.00 1.34
N TYR A 38 -3.48 18.89 1.18
CA TYR A 38 -4.11 18.51 -0.08
C TYR A 38 -5.12 19.56 -0.56
N GLY A 39 -5.91 20.15 0.35
CA GLY A 39 -6.87 21.21 0.04
C GLY A 39 -6.23 22.52 -0.40
N GLN A 40 -4.95 22.76 -0.11
CA GLN A 40 -4.21 23.95 -0.55
C GLN A 40 -3.59 23.80 -1.94
N LEU A 41 -3.50 22.56 -2.46
CA LEU A 41 -2.91 22.29 -3.75
C LEU A 41 -3.90 22.54 -4.88
N SER A 42 -3.41 23.02 -6.02
CA SER A 42 -4.16 23.05 -7.27
C SER A 42 -4.41 21.63 -7.74
N GLN A 43 -5.67 21.20 -7.71
CA GLN A 43 -6.07 19.81 -7.98
C GLN A 43 -6.69 19.68 -9.37
N PRO A 44 -6.49 18.53 -10.07
CA PRO A 44 -7.23 18.24 -11.28
C PRO A 44 -8.72 18.03 -10.97
N ALA A 45 -9.60 18.28 -11.95
CA ALA A 45 -11.05 18.16 -11.78
C ALA A 45 -11.54 16.76 -11.38
N TRP A 46 -10.76 15.73 -11.68
CA TRP A 46 -11.04 14.32 -11.36
C TRP A 46 -10.46 13.87 -10.01
N ALA A 47 -9.78 14.76 -9.28
CA ALA A 47 -9.13 14.41 -8.02
C ALA A 47 -10.14 13.86 -7.01
N PRO A 48 -9.83 12.73 -6.34
CA PRO A 48 -10.69 12.21 -5.28
C PRO A 48 -10.81 13.22 -4.14
N PRO A 49 -11.98 13.35 -3.51
CA PRO A 49 -12.14 14.21 -2.34
C PRO A 49 -11.33 13.69 -1.16
N ALA A 50 -10.80 14.59 -0.33
CA ALA A 50 -9.92 14.25 0.78
C ALA A 50 -10.50 13.21 1.76
N TRP A 51 -11.81 13.25 2.00
CA TRP A 51 -12.48 12.31 2.91
C TRP A 51 -12.46 10.85 2.43
N LEU A 52 -12.27 10.62 1.12
CA LEU A 52 -12.27 9.27 0.55
C LEU A 52 -11.00 8.49 0.90
N PHE A 53 -9.88 9.18 1.11
CA PHE A 53 -8.59 8.53 1.33
C PHE A 53 -8.58 7.63 2.57
N GLY A 54 -9.13 8.10 3.70
CA GLY A 54 -9.15 7.33 4.94
C GLY A 54 -9.89 5.99 4.80
N PRO A 55 -11.18 5.98 4.43
CA PRO A 55 -11.94 4.74 4.21
C PRO A 55 -11.32 3.82 3.16
N MET A 56 -10.84 4.37 2.04
CA MET A 56 -10.22 3.59 0.98
C MET A 56 -8.96 2.87 1.47
N TRP A 57 -8.03 3.58 2.10
CA TRP A 57 -6.82 2.96 2.63
C TRP A 57 -7.13 1.93 3.72
N SER A 58 -8.12 2.17 4.56
CA SER A 58 -8.55 1.21 5.59
C SER A 58 -8.99 -0.12 4.96
N VAL A 59 -9.81 -0.07 3.93
CA VAL A 59 -10.24 -1.27 3.18
C VAL A 59 -9.04 -1.96 2.54
N LEU A 60 -8.16 -1.21 1.88
CA LEU A 60 -6.98 -1.77 1.22
C LEU A 60 -6.03 -2.47 2.19
N TYR A 61 -5.78 -1.90 3.37
CA TYR A 61 -4.93 -2.53 4.40
C TYR A 61 -5.55 -3.82 4.94
N VAL A 62 -6.87 -3.90 5.09
CA VAL A 62 -7.56 -5.16 5.44
C VAL A 62 -7.36 -6.20 4.34
N LEU A 63 -7.58 -5.84 3.08
CA LEU A 63 -7.38 -6.74 1.94
C LEU A 63 -5.93 -7.24 1.84
N MET A 64 -4.96 -6.36 2.04
CA MET A 64 -3.52 -6.71 2.09
C MET A 64 -3.22 -7.70 3.21
N THR A 65 -3.73 -7.45 4.42
CA THR A 65 -3.56 -8.35 5.57
C THR A 65 -4.07 -9.75 5.25
N VAL A 66 -5.30 -9.84 4.72
CA VAL A 66 -5.92 -11.12 4.38
C VAL A 66 -5.13 -11.82 3.27
N ALA A 67 -4.68 -11.08 2.24
CA ALA A 67 -3.90 -11.64 1.15
C ALA A 67 -2.60 -12.28 1.63
N ALA A 68 -1.81 -11.57 2.45
CA ALA A 68 -0.56 -12.08 3.00
C ALA A 68 -0.80 -13.30 3.92
N TRP A 69 -1.82 -13.23 4.76
CA TRP A 69 -2.20 -14.34 5.63
C TRP A 69 -2.61 -15.59 4.86
N LEU A 70 -3.40 -15.47 3.79
CA LEU A 70 -3.81 -16.60 2.95
C LEU A 70 -2.61 -17.31 2.32
N VAL A 71 -1.65 -16.56 1.80
CA VAL A 71 -0.42 -17.11 1.22
C VAL A 71 0.45 -17.77 2.28
N TRP A 72 0.66 -17.09 3.39
CA TRP A 72 1.45 -17.62 4.51
C TRP A 72 0.82 -18.90 5.09
N ARG A 73 -0.49 -18.91 5.28
CA ARG A 73 -1.22 -20.07 5.81
C ARG A 73 -1.11 -21.30 4.90
N ALA A 74 -1.11 -21.08 3.58
CA ALA A 74 -1.07 -22.16 2.61
C ALA A 74 0.35 -22.74 2.40
N HIS A 75 1.39 -21.90 2.49
CA HIS A 75 2.75 -22.26 2.04
C HIS A 75 3.84 -22.00 3.09
N GLY A 76 3.54 -21.30 4.19
CA GLY A 76 4.52 -20.86 5.17
C GLY A 76 5.56 -19.89 4.59
N PHE A 77 6.56 -19.55 5.37
CA PHE A 77 7.68 -18.70 4.91
C PHE A 77 8.61 -19.45 3.95
N SER A 78 8.77 -20.75 4.12
CA SER A 78 9.66 -21.57 3.26
C SER A 78 9.11 -21.72 1.85
N GLY A 79 7.79 -21.85 1.69
CA GLY A 79 7.15 -22.05 0.38
C GLY A 79 6.77 -20.74 -0.33
N ALA A 80 6.66 -19.63 0.41
CA ALA A 80 6.20 -18.34 -0.12
C ALA A 80 7.18 -17.18 0.14
N GLY A 81 8.42 -17.47 0.48
CA GLY A 81 9.39 -16.46 0.95
C GLY A 81 9.58 -15.28 0.00
N LEU A 82 9.67 -15.54 -1.32
CA LEU A 82 9.79 -14.47 -2.31
C LEU A 82 8.54 -13.57 -2.33
N GLY A 83 7.36 -14.18 -2.42
CA GLY A 83 6.10 -13.42 -2.47
C GLY A 83 5.84 -12.61 -1.21
N LEU A 84 6.07 -13.21 -0.05
CA LEU A 84 5.93 -12.53 1.25
C LEU A 84 7.01 -11.45 1.45
N GLY A 85 8.23 -11.68 0.97
CA GLY A 85 9.30 -10.68 0.96
C GLY A 85 8.93 -9.47 0.11
N LEU A 86 8.44 -9.67 -1.11
CA LEU A 86 7.92 -8.60 -1.97
C LEU A 86 6.76 -7.85 -1.30
N PHE A 87 5.88 -8.57 -0.63
CA PHE A 87 4.79 -7.96 0.13
C PHE A 87 5.29 -7.03 1.23
N VAL A 88 6.30 -7.42 2.00
CA VAL A 88 6.90 -6.57 3.04
C VAL A 88 7.59 -5.37 2.42
N VAL A 89 8.35 -5.55 1.35
CA VAL A 89 9.06 -4.45 0.66
C VAL A 89 8.07 -3.42 0.13
N GLN A 90 6.94 -3.85 -0.47
CA GLN A 90 5.92 -2.91 -0.93
C GLN A 90 5.23 -2.15 0.21
N LEU A 91 5.08 -2.75 1.41
CA LEU A 91 4.58 -2.03 2.60
C LEU A 91 5.53 -0.91 3.01
N VAL A 92 6.84 -1.17 3.00
CA VAL A 92 7.87 -0.17 3.29
C VAL A 92 7.82 0.96 2.26
N ALA A 93 7.74 0.62 0.97
CA ALA A 93 7.61 1.59 -0.11
C ALA A 93 6.32 2.44 0.04
N ASN A 94 5.20 1.83 0.41
CA ASN A 94 3.95 2.54 0.67
C ASN A 94 4.09 3.60 1.78
N ALA A 95 4.72 3.23 2.89
CA ALA A 95 5.00 4.15 3.98
C ALA A 95 5.97 5.27 3.56
N LEU A 96 6.99 4.94 2.75
CA LEU A 96 7.97 5.89 2.24
C LEU A 96 7.31 6.92 1.31
N TRP A 97 6.40 6.50 0.42
CA TRP A 97 5.66 7.44 -0.43
C TRP A 97 4.90 8.49 0.38
N SER A 98 4.18 8.05 1.41
CA SER A 98 3.44 8.96 2.30
C SER A 98 4.37 9.98 2.96
N TRP A 99 5.54 9.54 3.39
CA TRP A 99 6.55 10.41 3.97
C TRP A 99 7.11 11.43 2.97
N LEU A 100 7.48 10.96 1.78
CA LEU A 100 8.04 11.83 0.72
C LEU A 100 7.05 12.89 0.27
N PHE A 101 5.77 12.52 0.11
CA PHE A 101 4.76 13.42 -0.40
C PHE A 101 4.26 14.41 0.65
N PHE A 102 3.84 13.92 1.81
CA PHE A 102 3.17 14.75 2.81
C PHE A 102 4.12 15.47 3.77
N VAL A 103 5.27 14.89 4.09
CA VAL A 103 6.22 15.45 5.04
C VAL A 103 7.32 16.21 4.32
N LEU A 104 8.03 15.55 3.42
CA LEU A 104 9.15 16.15 2.70
C LEU A 104 8.73 17.01 1.52
N ARG A 105 7.49 16.87 1.05
CA ARG A 105 6.90 17.64 -0.08
C ARG A 105 7.78 17.57 -1.34
N ARG A 106 8.34 16.41 -1.62
CA ARG A 106 9.25 16.17 -2.74
C ARG A 106 8.50 15.51 -3.90
N GLY A 107 7.85 16.33 -4.73
CA GLY A 107 6.98 15.84 -5.80
C GLY A 107 7.68 14.94 -6.82
N ALA A 108 8.89 15.29 -7.26
CA ALA A 108 9.67 14.46 -8.18
C ALA A 108 10.04 13.10 -7.57
N LEU A 109 10.53 13.09 -6.33
CA LEU A 109 10.87 11.86 -5.61
C LEU A 109 9.65 11.01 -5.32
N SER A 110 8.54 11.63 -4.91
CA SER A 110 7.27 10.93 -4.67
C SER A 110 6.73 10.29 -5.95
N THR A 111 6.91 10.96 -7.09
CA THR A 111 6.52 10.42 -8.40
C THR A 111 7.38 9.23 -8.82
N ALA A 112 8.68 9.29 -8.61
CA ALA A 112 9.58 8.16 -8.88
C ALA A 112 9.29 6.99 -7.94
N GLU A 113 9.08 7.28 -6.66
CA GLU A 113 8.84 6.28 -5.63
C GLU A 113 7.50 5.56 -5.82
N ILE A 114 6.42 6.28 -6.15
CA ILE A 114 5.11 5.63 -6.38
C ILE A 114 5.12 4.73 -7.63
N ALA A 115 5.97 5.02 -8.62
CA ALA A 115 6.19 4.13 -9.75
C ALA A 115 6.87 2.83 -9.30
N VAL A 116 7.86 2.91 -8.41
CA VAL A 116 8.51 1.74 -7.80
C VAL A 116 7.50 0.95 -6.96
N LEU A 117 6.71 1.62 -6.15
CA LEU A 117 5.64 1.00 -5.36
C LEU A 117 4.66 0.24 -6.27
N TRP A 118 4.21 0.85 -7.36
CA TRP A 118 3.32 0.23 -8.33
C TRP A 118 3.90 -1.08 -8.90
N LEU A 119 5.18 -1.05 -9.30
CA LEU A 119 5.88 -2.23 -9.80
C LEU A 119 6.04 -3.31 -8.72
N LEU A 120 6.28 -2.93 -7.47
CA LEU A 120 6.37 -3.88 -6.34
C LEU A 120 5.02 -4.54 -6.05
N ILE A 121 3.92 -3.80 -6.13
CA ILE A 121 2.57 -4.37 -5.99
C ILE A 121 2.29 -5.36 -7.12
N LEU A 122 2.58 -4.98 -8.36
CA LEU A 122 2.41 -5.87 -9.51
C LEU A 122 3.26 -7.14 -9.36
N ALA A 123 4.53 -7.01 -8.97
CA ALA A 123 5.41 -8.14 -8.72
C ALA A 123 4.88 -9.04 -7.60
N THR A 124 4.32 -8.47 -6.54
CA THR A 124 3.68 -9.22 -5.45
C THR A 124 2.46 -10.00 -5.95
N ILE A 125 1.60 -9.38 -6.76
CA ILE A 125 0.44 -10.05 -7.38
C ILE A 125 0.89 -11.23 -8.23
N ILE A 126 1.90 -11.03 -9.09
CA ILE A 126 2.45 -12.08 -9.94
C ILE A 126 3.02 -13.23 -9.10
N ALA A 127 3.76 -12.91 -8.03
CA ALA A 127 4.33 -13.93 -7.14
C ALA A 127 3.26 -14.68 -6.32
N PHE A 128 2.16 -14.01 -5.95
CA PHE A 128 1.05 -14.63 -5.22
C PHE A 128 0.16 -15.50 -6.13
N TRP A 129 0.09 -15.18 -7.41
CA TRP A 129 -0.83 -15.85 -8.35
C TRP A 129 -0.71 -17.39 -8.37
N PRO A 130 0.50 -17.99 -8.53
CA PRO A 130 0.66 -19.45 -8.49
C PRO A 130 0.46 -20.04 -7.09
N LEU A 131 0.67 -19.23 -6.03
CA LEU A 131 0.55 -19.70 -4.65
C LEU A 131 -0.90 -19.70 -4.16
N HIS A 132 -1.60 -18.58 -4.39
CA HIS A 132 -2.98 -18.41 -3.91
C HIS A 132 -3.73 -17.35 -4.74
N ARG A 133 -4.53 -17.79 -5.71
CA ARG A 133 -5.23 -16.89 -6.65
C ARG A 133 -6.07 -15.81 -5.97
N LEU A 134 -6.85 -16.19 -4.93
CA LEU A 134 -7.67 -15.22 -4.21
C LEU A 134 -6.81 -14.14 -3.55
N ALA A 135 -5.67 -14.51 -2.96
CA ALA A 135 -4.75 -13.54 -2.36
C ALA A 135 -4.21 -12.54 -3.40
N ALA A 136 -3.84 -13.03 -4.58
CA ALA A 136 -3.43 -12.15 -5.68
C ALA A 136 -4.57 -11.22 -6.11
N LEU A 137 -5.80 -11.71 -6.24
CA LEU A 137 -6.98 -10.92 -6.60
C LEU A 137 -7.32 -9.86 -5.55
N LEU A 138 -7.11 -10.13 -4.26
CA LEU A 138 -7.32 -9.17 -3.18
C LEU A 138 -6.37 -7.97 -3.25
N LEU A 139 -5.23 -8.09 -3.94
CA LEU A 139 -4.30 -6.99 -4.17
C LEU A 139 -4.60 -6.16 -5.43
N VAL A 140 -5.49 -6.63 -6.31
CA VAL A 140 -5.86 -5.89 -7.53
C VAL A 140 -6.51 -4.53 -7.23
N PRO A 141 -7.48 -4.41 -6.28
CA PRO A 141 -8.01 -3.09 -5.90
C PRO A 141 -6.92 -2.13 -5.41
N TYR A 142 -5.91 -2.66 -4.72
CA TYR A 142 -4.77 -1.87 -4.28
C TYR A 142 -3.94 -1.35 -5.47
N LEU A 143 -3.64 -2.19 -6.46
CA LEU A 143 -2.95 -1.77 -7.68
C LEU A 143 -3.75 -0.70 -8.43
N VAL A 144 -5.07 -0.86 -8.55
CA VAL A 144 -5.96 0.13 -9.19
C VAL A 144 -5.90 1.46 -8.43
N TRP A 145 -6.01 1.44 -7.11
CA TRP A 145 -5.95 2.65 -6.30
C TRP A 145 -4.60 3.37 -6.40
N VAL A 146 -3.50 2.62 -6.36
CA VAL A 146 -2.15 3.19 -6.54
C VAL A 146 -1.95 3.73 -7.95
N SER A 147 -2.61 3.17 -8.98
CA SER A 147 -2.62 3.75 -10.33
C SER A 147 -3.28 5.14 -10.33
N VAL A 148 -4.43 5.29 -9.66
CA VAL A 148 -5.09 6.59 -9.49
C VAL A 148 -4.19 7.55 -8.68
N ALA A 149 -3.61 7.08 -7.58
CA ALA A 149 -2.69 7.86 -6.76
C ALA A 149 -1.43 8.30 -7.52
N SER A 150 -0.92 7.46 -8.43
CA SER A 150 0.23 7.78 -9.29
C SER A 150 -0.11 8.93 -10.25
N ALA A 151 -1.23 8.83 -10.94
CA ALA A 151 -1.72 9.89 -11.83
C ALA A 151 -1.96 11.19 -11.06
N LEU A 152 -2.53 11.09 -9.86
CA LEU A 152 -2.78 12.23 -8.98
C LEU A 152 -1.47 12.87 -8.52
N THR A 153 -0.49 12.08 -8.08
CA THR A 153 0.83 12.57 -7.64
C THR A 153 1.53 13.36 -8.75
N VAL A 154 1.54 12.82 -9.97
CA VAL A 154 2.11 13.52 -11.14
C VAL A 154 1.37 14.83 -11.42
N SER A 155 0.04 14.81 -11.40
CA SER A 155 -0.79 15.99 -11.66
C SER A 155 -0.58 17.08 -10.62
N LEU A 156 -0.57 16.70 -9.34
CA LEU A 156 -0.33 17.63 -8.23
C LEU A 156 1.09 18.23 -8.29
N TRP A 157 2.10 17.41 -8.56
CA TRP A 157 3.47 17.89 -8.68
C TRP A 157 3.62 18.90 -9.83
N ARG A 158 3.03 18.60 -11.01
CA ARG A 158 3.09 19.49 -12.17
C ARG A 158 2.39 20.82 -11.93
N ALA A 159 1.24 20.79 -11.25
CA ALA A 159 0.43 21.98 -10.98
C ALA A 159 0.95 22.83 -9.80
N ASN A 160 1.78 22.26 -8.92
CA ASN A 160 2.22 22.90 -7.67
C ASN A 160 3.75 22.85 -7.48
N ARG A 161 4.51 23.14 -8.52
CA ARG A 161 5.99 23.04 -8.47
C ARG A 161 6.64 23.96 -7.43
N GLU A 162 6.02 25.07 -7.11
CA GLU A 162 6.51 25.99 -6.08
C GLU A 162 6.47 25.37 -4.68
N VAL A 163 5.52 24.45 -4.44
CA VAL A 163 5.29 23.82 -3.14
C VAL A 163 5.95 22.44 -3.07
N LEU A 164 5.97 21.71 -4.20
CA LEU A 164 6.41 20.31 -4.29
C LEU A 164 7.82 20.14 -4.91
N GLY A 165 8.46 21.19 -5.29
CA GLY A 165 9.87 21.19 -5.75
C GLY A 165 10.05 20.69 -7.16
#